data_945dcba2099991f38d910455a20a26f1
#
_entry.id   945dcba2099991f38d910455a20a26f1
#
_cell.length_a   1.000
_cell.length_b   1.000
_cell.length_c   1.000
_cell.angle_alpha   90.00
_cell.angle_beta   90.00
_cell.angle_gamma   90.00
#
_symmetry.space_group_name_H-M   'P 1'
#
loop_
_entity.id
_entity.type
_entity.pdbx_description
1 polymer ?
#
loop_
_entity_poly.entity_id
_entity_poly.type
_entity_poly.pdbx_seq_one_letter_code
_entity_poly.pdbx_strand_id
1 'polypeptide(L)'
;MMTRIVLLVLDGFGIGALPDADVYGDAGCNTLQRLAAISKGLALPNFEQLGLGHLGQFQGIRPMVQPEGCYGTLGFSTKGKNSLSGHWEIAGYVIEEGERPCETFTTELANALEAALGQKTLGNCRAVTQEPIAEFGGQHQKSGMPIAWIDTAGTIFLAAHEQVVPPEELYRLAREARKLLKGMVPIVRVVACPFVGQSGKFTATERRRDFAVEPPGLTLLDHLSRASQLVIGVGKVGDLFSGRGVTRSVPLFQAEAVMDEVVGMFSKVPRGLIYASLPVINPDLQTTVSTLQQIDRRLRDLQESLKVGDVLIITGDHGFDCARPNPGHSREYVPCLVTGPRLARGVNLGTRSTAADLGQTIGEALGATRLPWGDSFLDA
;
A
#
# COMPACT_ATOMS: atom_id res chain seq x y z
N MET A 1 -28.66 -4.67 4.78
CA MET A 1 -27.59 -5.52 4.20
C MET A 1 -26.63 -4.59 3.48
N MET A 2 -25.36 -4.70 3.69
CA MET A 2 -24.34 -3.97 2.95
C MET A 2 -24.21 -4.58 1.55
N THR A 3 -24.11 -3.73 0.54
CA THR A 3 -24.08 -4.18 -0.85
C THR A 3 -22.74 -3.93 -1.51
N ARG A 4 -22.09 -2.81 -1.15
CA ARG A 4 -20.80 -2.43 -1.70
C ARG A 4 -19.92 -1.83 -0.61
N ILE A 5 -18.67 -2.26 -0.57
CA ILE A 5 -17.66 -1.69 0.31
C ILE A 5 -16.55 -1.09 -0.54
N VAL A 6 -16.17 0.15 -0.20
CA VAL A 6 -15.00 0.82 -0.75
C VAL A 6 -13.94 0.84 0.35
N LEU A 7 -12.84 0.15 0.10
CA LEU A 7 -11.68 0.11 0.99
C LEU A 7 -10.54 0.94 0.36
N LEU A 8 -10.21 2.06 0.99
CA LEU A 8 -9.07 2.90 0.64
C LEU A 8 -7.92 2.60 1.58
N VAL A 9 -6.82 2.11 1.05
CA VAL A 9 -5.58 1.89 1.80
C VAL A 9 -4.54 2.92 1.35
N LEU A 10 -4.18 3.80 2.28
CA LEU A 10 -3.20 4.86 2.09
C LEU A 10 -1.81 4.31 2.41
N ASP A 11 -0.96 4.21 1.40
CA ASP A 11 0.41 3.68 1.51
C ASP A 11 1.23 4.48 2.53
N GLY A 12 1.66 3.84 3.59
CA GLY A 12 2.48 4.44 4.64
C GLY A 12 1.75 5.36 5.63
N PHE A 13 0.42 5.26 5.76
CA PHE A 13 -0.37 6.13 6.64
C PHE A 13 -0.40 5.65 8.09
N GLY A 14 0.78 5.65 8.74
CA GLY A 14 0.95 5.26 10.15
C GLY A 14 0.59 6.37 11.13
N ILE A 15 0.14 5.98 12.34
CA ILE A 15 -0.31 6.89 13.40
C ILE A 15 0.34 6.60 14.76
N GLY A 16 1.46 5.89 14.80
CA GLY A 16 2.23 5.63 16.01
C GLY A 16 2.75 4.22 16.11
N ALA A 17 3.91 4.06 16.76
CA ALA A 17 4.64 2.80 16.86
C ALA A 17 3.82 1.67 17.48
N LEU A 18 3.87 0.48 16.90
CA LEU A 18 3.36 -0.76 17.48
C LEU A 18 4.21 -1.18 18.72
N PRO A 19 3.68 -2.00 19.63
CA PRO A 19 4.41 -2.46 20.82
C PRO A 19 5.73 -3.18 20.51
N ASP A 20 5.82 -3.83 19.35
CA ASP A 20 7.02 -4.56 18.88
C ASP A 20 7.89 -3.74 17.90
N ALA A 21 7.64 -2.44 17.80
CA ALA A 21 8.35 -1.57 16.84
C ALA A 21 9.86 -1.48 17.11
N ASP A 22 10.30 -1.65 18.35
CA ASP A 22 11.70 -1.68 18.75
C ASP A 22 12.47 -2.84 18.07
N VAL A 23 11.84 -3.99 17.90
CA VAL A 23 12.42 -5.16 17.19
C VAL A 23 12.77 -4.81 15.75
N TYR A 24 12.03 -3.86 15.16
CA TYR A 24 12.21 -3.39 13.78
C TYR A 24 13.04 -2.09 13.69
N GLY A 25 13.54 -1.60 14.84
CA GLY A 25 14.25 -0.33 14.92
C GLY A 25 13.32 0.89 14.74
N ASP A 26 12.02 0.74 14.96
CA ASP A 26 10.99 1.73 14.68
C ASP A 26 10.38 2.33 15.96
N ALA A 27 11.04 2.15 17.12
CA ALA A 27 10.59 2.73 18.38
C ALA A 27 10.35 4.25 18.25
N GLY A 28 9.16 4.70 18.67
CA GLY A 28 8.76 6.10 18.63
C GLY A 28 8.43 6.66 17.24
N CYS A 29 8.34 5.83 16.21
CA CYS A 29 7.84 6.23 14.89
C CYS A 29 6.38 6.67 14.98
N ASN A 30 6.05 7.76 14.28
CA ASN A 30 4.67 8.23 14.11
C ASN A 30 4.62 9.11 12.85
N THR A 31 4.25 8.48 11.75
CA THR A 31 4.24 9.08 10.42
C THR A 31 3.38 10.34 10.38
N LEU A 32 2.12 10.25 10.79
CA LEU A 32 1.19 11.39 10.69
C LEU A 32 1.58 12.54 11.62
N GLN A 33 2.07 12.24 12.83
CA GLN A 33 2.55 13.27 13.76
C GLN A 33 3.77 14.02 13.20
N ARG A 34 4.68 13.30 12.55
CA ARG A 34 5.86 13.90 11.91
C ARG A 34 5.47 14.79 10.73
N LEU A 35 4.61 14.31 9.86
CA LEU A 35 4.10 15.10 8.72
C LEU A 35 3.40 16.37 9.21
N ALA A 36 2.55 16.26 10.24
CA ALA A 36 1.86 17.40 10.84
C ALA A 36 2.81 18.42 11.46
N ALA A 37 3.88 17.98 12.12
CA ALA A 37 4.90 18.86 12.69
C ALA A 37 5.72 19.58 11.62
N ILE A 38 6.17 18.87 10.59
CA ILE A 38 6.98 19.43 9.49
C ILE A 38 6.18 20.45 8.68
N SER A 39 4.90 20.21 8.44
CA SER A 39 4.00 21.15 7.75
C SER A 39 3.53 22.30 8.63
N LYS A 40 3.97 22.38 9.89
CA LYS A 40 3.53 23.36 10.91
C LYS A 40 2.01 23.39 11.11
N GLY A 41 1.38 22.25 10.95
CA GLY A 41 -0.05 22.03 11.04
C GLY A 41 -0.62 21.45 9.75
N LEU A 42 -1.15 20.25 9.84
CA LEU A 42 -1.74 19.54 8.69
C LEU A 42 -3.26 19.68 8.74
N ALA A 43 -3.84 20.37 7.74
CA ALA A 43 -5.29 20.54 7.65
C ALA A 43 -5.90 19.41 6.81
N LEU A 44 -6.68 18.53 7.47
CA LEU A 44 -7.39 17.41 6.87
C LEU A 44 -8.86 17.38 7.38
N PRO A 45 -9.69 18.40 7.00
CA PRO A 45 -11.02 18.58 7.59
C PRO A 45 -11.99 17.40 7.35
N ASN A 46 -11.89 16.70 6.22
CA ASN A 46 -12.76 15.56 5.95
C ASN A 46 -12.31 14.31 6.74
N PHE A 47 -11.02 14.10 6.94
CA PHE A 47 -10.53 13.08 7.88
C PHE A 47 -10.90 13.41 9.33
N GLU A 48 -10.89 14.70 9.74
CA GLU A 48 -11.36 15.13 11.05
C GLU A 48 -12.83 14.74 11.26
N GLN A 49 -13.70 15.00 10.27
CA GLN A 49 -15.11 14.60 10.29
C GLN A 49 -15.30 13.09 10.44
N LEU A 50 -14.40 12.29 9.88
CA LEU A 50 -14.42 10.83 10.04
C LEU A 50 -13.88 10.35 11.38
N GLY A 51 -13.28 11.22 12.20
CA GLY A 51 -12.81 10.91 13.54
C GLY A 51 -11.30 10.74 13.68
N LEU A 52 -10.47 11.06 12.65
CA LEU A 52 -9.02 10.91 12.70
C LEU A 52 -8.39 11.64 13.91
N GLY A 53 -8.89 12.80 14.29
CA GLY A 53 -8.38 13.58 15.41
C GLY A 53 -8.56 12.94 16.78
N HIS A 54 -9.36 11.87 16.91
CA HIS A 54 -9.50 11.08 18.14
C HIS A 54 -8.42 9.99 18.30
N LEU A 55 -7.65 9.70 17.24
CA LEU A 55 -6.68 8.62 17.22
C LEU A 55 -5.27 9.04 17.68
N GLY A 56 -5.06 10.33 17.91
CA GLY A 56 -3.78 10.86 18.37
C GLY A 56 -3.74 12.38 18.42
N GLN A 57 -2.62 12.90 18.89
CA GLN A 57 -2.38 14.35 18.88
C GLN A 57 -1.55 14.73 17.64
N PHE A 58 -2.22 15.25 16.63
CA PHE A 58 -1.61 15.67 15.38
C PHE A 58 -1.76 17.17 15.20
N GLN A 59 -0.68 17.91 14.99
CA GLN A 59 -0.72 19.35 14.85
C GLN A 59 -1.58 19.75 13.63
N GLY A 60 -2.65 20.50 13.86
CA GLY A 60 -3.58 20.96 12.82
C GLY A 60 -4.77 20.03 12.58
N ILE A 61 -4.79 18.82 13.15
CA ILE A 61 -5.93 17.87 13.08
C ILE A 61 -6.63 17.87 14.44
N ARG A 62 -7.92 18.16 14.46
CA ARG A 62 -8.70 18.32 15.69
C ARG A 62 -9.69 17.17 15.88
N PRO A 63 -9.92 16.73 17.13
CA PRO A 63 -11.02 15.82 17.43
C PRO A 63 -12.36 16.55 17.27
N MET A 64 -13.27 15.99 16.48
CA MET A 64 -14.63 16.50 16.31
C MET A 64 -15.50 16.08 17.48
N VAL A 65 -16.38 16.96 17.99
CA VAL A 65 -17.32 16.63 19.08
C VAL A 65 -18.28 15.51 18.68
N GLN A 66 -18.69 15.49 17.42
CA GLN A 66 -19.56 14.46 16.85
C GLN A 66 -19.00 14.05 15.49
N PRO A 67 -18.11 13.06 15.43
CA PRO A 67 -17.62 12.53 14.17
C PRO A 67 -18.74 11.90 13.34
N GLU A 68 -18.69 12.04 12.04
CA GLU A 68 -19.63 11.41 11.12
C GLU A 68 -19.30 9.95 10.84
N GLY A 69 -18.06 9.53 11.11
CA GLY A 69 -17.58 8.16 10.98
C GLY A 69 -17.45 7.43 12.30
N CYS A 70 -17.29 6.11 12.22
CA CYS A 70 -16.71 5.29 13.27
C CYS A 70 -15.20 5.32 13.12
N TYR A 71 -14.46 5.31 14.24
CA TYR A 71 -13.02 5.45 14.22
C TYR A 71 -12.33 4.50 15.21
N GLY A 72 -11.16 4.03 14.87
CA GLY A 72 -10.33 3.16 15.70
C GLY A 72 -8.94 3.00 15.10
N THR A 73 -8.15 2.14 15.69
CA THR A 73 -6.79 1.83 15.24
C THR A 73 -6.64 0.35 14.93
N LEU A 74 -5.85 0.01 13.92
CA LEU A 74 -5.47 -1.36 13.59
C LEU A 74 -3.98 -1.56 13.84
N GLY A 75 -3.64 -2.62 14.55
CA GLY A 75 -2.30 -3.15 14.64
C GLY A 75 -2.03 -4.20 13.57
N PHE A 76 -0.81 -4.71 13.55
CA PHE A 76 -0.40 -5.79 12.65
C PHE A 76 0.23 -6.94 13.44
N SER A 77 -0.30 -8.14 13.27
CA SER A 77 0.23 -9.40 13.82
C SER A 77 1.26 -10.03 12.90
N THR A 78 1.15 -9.79 11.59
CA THR A 78 2.11 -10.25 10.57
C THR A 78 3.53 -9.82 10.90
N LYS A 79 4.48 -10.74 10.75
CA LYS A 79 5.91 -10.48 10.91
C LYS A 79 6.45 -9.76 9.66
N GLY A 80 6.44 -8.42 9.70
CA GLY A 80 6.85 -7.56 8.59
C GLY A 80 6.32 -6.13 8.72
N LYS A 81 6.78 -5.26 7.82
CA LYS A 81 6.38 -3.85 7.77
C LYS A 81 6.36 -3.30 6.33
N ASN A 82 5.97 -4.12 5.37
CA ASN A 82 5.92 -3.72 3.97
C ASN A 82 4.49 -3.76 3.43
N SER A 83 4.26 -3.11 2.29
CA SER A 83 2.92 -3.04 1.70
C SER A 83 2.32 -4.43 1.43
N LEU A 84 3.14 -5.43 1.05
CA LEU A 84 2.64 -6.77 0.77
C LEU A 84 2.03 -7.40 2.04
N SER A 85 2.82 -7.41 3.13
CA SER A 85 2.40 -7.97 4.40
C SER A 85 1.21 -7.22 5.00
N GLY A 86 1.18 -5.88 4.91
CA GLY A 86 0.07 -5.06 5.38
C GLY A 86 -1.22 -5.34 4.60
N HIS A 87 -1.17 -5.34 3.27
CA HIS A 87 -2.35 -5.62 2.44
C HIS A 87 -2.87 -7.05 2.61
N TRP A 88 -1.99 -8.04 2.79
CA TRP A 88 -2.43 -9.42 3.04
C TRP A 88 -3.14 -9.55 4.38
N GLU A 89 -2.62 -8.89 5.43
CA GLU A 89 -3.27 -8.92 6.74
C GLU A 89 -4.62 -8.19 6.72
N ILE A 90 -4.70 -7.03 6.08
CA ILE A 90 -5.98 -6.33 5.81
C ILE A 90 -6.96 -7.25 5.08
N ALA A 91 -6.47 -8.12 4.21
CA ALA A 91 -7.27 -9.11 3.51
C ALA A 91 -7.42 -10.43 4.29
N GLY A 92 -7.19 -10.44 5.61
CA GLY A 92 -7.44 -11.57 6.49
C GLY A 92 -6.42 -12.70 6.36
N TYR A 93 -5.18 -12.42 5.97
CA TYR A 93 -4.10 -13.39 5.93
C TYR A 93 -2.89 -12.90 6.73
N VAL A 94 -2.62 -13.53 7.88
CA VAL A 94 -1.48 -13.22 8.77
C VAL A 94 -0.28 -14.09 8.42
N ILE A 95 0.89 -13.47 8.27
CA ILE A 95 2.18 -14.18 8.15
C ILE A 95 2.74 -14.38 9.56
N GLU A 96 2.59 -15.59 10.09
CA GLU A 96 3.01 -15.93 11.46
C GLU A 96 4.55 -16.11 11.57
N GLU A 97 5.14 -16.69 10.54
CA GLU A 97 6.58 -16.89 10.43
C GLU A 97 7.10 -16.09 9.25
N GLY A 98 7.78 -14.99 9.52
CA GLY A 98 8.38 -14.13 8.51
C GLY A 98 9.90 -14.14 8.62
N GLU A 99 10.60 -14.44 7.55
CA GLU A 99 12.02 -14.09 7.44
C GLU A 99 12.14 -12.56 7.37
N ARG A 100 13.18 -12.01 8.02
CA ARG A 100 13.47 -10.58 7.87
C ARG A 100 13.78 -10.31 6.41
N PRO A 101 13.16 -9.27 5.81
CA PRO A 101 13.45 -8.93 4.42
C PRO A 101 14.95 -8.73 4.21
N CYS A 102 15.43 -9.14 3.05
CA CYS A 102 16.79 -8.82 2.63
C CYS A 102 16.87 -7.30 2.38
N GLU A 103 17.68 -6.60 3.17
CA GLU A 103 17.83 -5.14 3.08
C GLU A 103 19.12 -4.73 2.35
N THR A 104 19.91 -5.69 1.92
CA THR A 104 21.23 -5.45 1.32
C THR A 104 21.33 -6.16 -0.02
N PHE A 105 21.86 -5.46 -1.01
CA PHE A 105 22.14 -6.06 -2.31
C PHE A 105 23.47 -6.84 -2.22
N THR A 106 23.38 -8.14 -1.86
CA THR A 106 24.57 -9.00 -1.70
C THR A 106 25.10 -9.46 -3.05
N THR A 107 26.33 -9.94 -3.08
CA THR A 107 26.93 -10.54 -4.29
C THR A 107 26.15 -11.77 -4.76
N GLU A 108 25.64 -12.59 -3.81
CA GLU A 108 24.80 -13.75 -4.11
C GLU A 108 23.49 -13.35 -4.76
N LEU A 109 22.87 -12.28 -4.27
CA LEU A 109 21.64 -11.71 -4.86
C LEU A 109 21.91 -11.17 -6.26
N ALA A 110 23.03 -10.43 -6.46
CA ALA A 110 23.44 -9.93 -7.77
C ALA A 110 23.63 -11.08 -8.77
N ASN A 111 24.37 -12.10 -8.40
CA ASN A 111 24.62 -13.26 -9.24
C ASN A 111 23.32 -14.02 -9.59
N ALA A 112 22.43 -14.22 -8.61
CA ALA A 112 21.15 -14.87 -8.83
C ALA A 112 20.24 -14.05 -9.76
N LEU A 113 20.21 -12.72 -9.57
CA LEU A 113 19.44 -11.81 -10.42
C LEU A 113 19.99 -11.80 -11.86
N GLU A 114 21.28 -11.66 -12.03
CA GLU A 114 21.94 -11.67 -13.34
C GLU A 114 21.75 -13.00 -14.09
N ALA A 115 21.80 -14.13 -13.36
CA ALA A 115 21.48 -15.44 -13.91
C ALA A 115 20.02 -15.51 -14.39
N ALA A 116 19.10 -14.95 -13.60
CA ALA A 116 17.67 -14.88 -13.93
C ALA A 116 17.40 -14.03 -15.18
N LEU A 117 18.13 -12.93 -15.32
CA LEU A 117 18.00 -12.00 -16.45
C LEU A 117 18.76 -12.44 -17.69
N GLY A 118 19.72 -13.36 -17.56
CA GLY A 118 20.66 -13.75 -18.63
C GLY A 118 21.64 -12.64 -19.03
N GLN A 119 21.79 -11.60 -18.20
CA GLN A 119 22.65 -10.46 -18.45
C GLN A 119 23.09 -9.76 -17.16
N LYS A 120 24.13 -8.94 -17.25
CA LYS A 120 24.62 -8.11 -16.14
C LYS A 120 23.62 -6.99 -15.79
N THR A 121 23.71 -6.51 -14.55
CA THR A 121 22.94 -5.39 -14.05
C THR A 121 23.84 -4.25 -13.58
N LEU A 122 23.31 -3.03 -13.58
CA LEU A 122 23.95 -1.82 -13.07
C LEU A 122 23.40 -1.49 -11.68
N GLY A 123 24.16 -0.71 -10.91
CA GLY A 123 23.78 -0.29 -9.58
C GLY A 123 24.05 -1.37 -8.54
N ASN A 124 23.18 -2.37 -8.43
CA ASN A 124 23.30 -3.46 -7.47
C ASN A 124 23.53 -2.93 -6.04
N CYS A 125 22.78 -1.90 -5.67
CA CYS A 125 22.93 -1.14 -4.44
C CYS A 125 21.65 -1.13 -3.60
N ARG A 126 21.74 -0.59 -2.40
CA ARG A 126 20.58 -0.25 -1.59
C ARG A 126 20.18 1.19 -1.87
N ALA A 127 18.91 1.42 -2.19
CA ALA A 127 18.34 2.76 -2.31
C ALA A 127 16.87 2.77 -1.89
N VAL A 128 16.43 3.86 -1.26
CA VAL A 128 15.04 4.05 -0.83
C VAL A 128 14.22 4.76 -1.92
N THR A 129 14.91 5.47 -2.80
CA THR A 129 14.31 6.28 -3.86
C THR A 129 14.72 5.79 -5.25
N GLN A 130 14.40 6.57 -6.28
CA GLN A 130 14.79 6.27 -7.66
C GLN A 130 16.14 6.91 -8.07
N GLU A 131 16.96 7.30 -7.10
CA GLU A 131 18.31 7.83 -7.33
C GLU A 131 19.15 6.98 -8.29
N PRO A 132 19.12 5.62 -8.24
CA PRO A 132 19.86 4.79 -9.17
C PRO A 132 19.52 5.04 -10.65
N ILE A 133 18.29 5.48 -10.96
CA ILE A 133 17.92 5.85 -12.35
C ILE A 133 18.71 7.09 -12.78
N ALA A 134 18.83 8.09 -11.93
CA ALA A 134 19.60 9.31 -12.24
C ALA A 134 21.10 9.01 -12.37
N GLU A 135 21.64 8.15 -11.50
CA GLU A 135 23.06 7.81 -11.46
C GLU A 135 23.48 6.92 -12.64
N PHE A 136 22.74 5.84 -12.88
CA PHE A 136 23.13 4.80 -13.85
C PHE A 136 22.40 4.89 -15.21
N GLY A 137 21.42 5.77 -15.36
CA GLY A 137 20.60 5.87 -16.58
C GLY A 137 21.41 6.14 -17.85
N GLY A 138 22.43 6.98 -17.77
CA GLY A 138 23.32 7.24 -18.92
C GLY A 138 24.18 6.03 -19.29
N GLN A 139 24.61 5.22 -18.32
CA GLN A 139 25.33 3.97 -18.57
C GLN A 139 24.39 2.91 -19.14
N HIS A 140 23.16 2.83 -18.61
CA HIS A 140 22.12 1.94 -19.13
C HIS A 140 21.83 2.22 -20.61
N GLN A 141 21.66 3.49 -21.01
CA GLN A 141 21.42 3.84 -22.43
C GLN A 141 22.51 3.37 -23.38
N LYS A 142 23.78 3.29 -22.93
CA LYS A 142 24.91 2.84 -23.73
C LYS A 142 25.08 1.32 -23.75
N SER A 143 24.79 0.65 -22.65
CA SER A 143 25.07 -0.79 -22.45
C SER A 143 23.86 -1.69 -22.66
N GLY A 144 22.64 -1.17 -22.49
CA GLY A 144 21.40 -1.97 -22.44
C GLY A 144 21.19 -2.73 -21.14
N MET A 145 22.17 -2.73 -20.20
CA MET A 145 22.06 -3.44 -18.92
C MET A 145 21.01 -2.80 -18.01
N PRO A 146 20.04 -3.55 -17.47
CA PRO A 146 19.06 -3.01 -16.53
C PRO A 146 19.72 -2.47 -15.25
N ILE A 147 19.12 -1.44 -14.67
CA ILE A 147 19.54 -0.90 -13.37
C ILE A 147 18.80 -1.66 -12.28
N ALA A 148 19.51 -2.16 -11.27
CA ALA A 148 18.93 -2.92 -10.16
C ALA A 148 19.30 -2.30 -8.81
N TRP A 149 18.33 -2.24 -7.89
CA TRP A 149 18.56 -1.88 -6.48
C TRP A 149 17.56 -2.57 -5.57
N ILE A 150 17.82 -2.56 -4.26
CA ILE A 150 16.93 -3.09 -3.23
C ILE A 150 16.55 -2.00 -2.24
N ASP A 151 15.30 -2.01 -1.75
CA ASP A 151 14.84 -1.14 -0.67
C ASP A 151 14.93 -1.80 0.72
N THR A 152 14.55 -1.05 1.76
CA THR A 152 14.52 -1.54 3.15
C THR A 152 13.42 -2.55 3.44
N ALA A 153 12.52 -2.77 2.51
CA ALA A 153 11.41 -3.71 2.62
C ALA A 153 11.65 -5.03 1.88
N GLY A 154 12.86 -5.22 1.32
CA GLY A 154 13.19 -6.42 0.54
C GLY A 154 12.57 -6.42 -0.86
N THR A 155 12.31 -5.24 -1.43
CA THR A 155 11.84 -5.09 -2.80
C THR A 155 13.01 -4.87 -3.74
N ILE A 156 13.15 -5.69 -4.77
CA ILE A 156 14.08 -5.45 -5.87
C ILE A 156 13.40 -4.58 -6.92
N PHE A 157 14.07 -3.53 -7.33
CA PHE A 157 13.67 -2.69 -8.45
C PHE A 157 14.54 -2.99 -9.66
N LEU A 158 13.91 -3.11 -10.81
CA LEU A 158 14.56 -3.20 -12.12
C LEU A 158 14.10 -2.03 -12.97
N ALA A 159 15.02 -1.14 -13.34
CA ALA A 159 14.70 -0.01 -14.19
C ALA A 159 15.38 -0.09 -15.55
N ALA A 160 14.67 0.37 -16.57
CA ALA A 160 15.18 0.48 -17.93
C ALA A 160 14.52 1.63 -18.68
N HIS A 161 15.29 2.27 -19.56
CA HIS A 161 14.78 3.32 -20.45
C HIS A 161 13.91 2.70 -21.54
N GLU A 162 12.69 3.22 -21.75
CA GLU A 162 11.69 2.63 -22.63
C GLU A 162 12.14 2.46 -24.10
N GLN A 163 13.05 3.31 -24.57
CA GLN A 163 13.63 3.21 -25.93
C GLN A 163 14.77 2.18 -26.02
N VAL A 164 15.34 1.72 -24.90
CA VAL A 164 16.45 0.75 -24.86
C VAL A 164 15.91 -0.65 -24.58
N VAL A 165 15.08 -0.76 -23.54
CA VAL A 165 14.35 -1.98 -23.18
C VAL A 165 12.88 -1.63 -23.10
N PRO A 166 12.04 -2.05 -24.04
CA PRO A 166 10.61 -1.78 -24.02
C PRO A 166 9.96 -2.28 -22.72
N PRO A 167 8.92 -1.61 -22.21
CA PRO A 167 8.27 -1.98 -20.96
C PRO A 167 7.85 -3.46 -20.87
N GLU A 168 7.33 -4.02 -21.94
CA GLU A 168 6.91 -5.44 -21.97
C GLU A 168 8.10 -6.40 -21.78
N GLU A 169 9.26 -6.07 -22.32
CA GLU A 169 10.48 -6.85 -22.10
C GLU A 169 10.98 -6.68 -20.66
N LEU A 170 10.94 -5.47 -20.10
CA LEU A 170 11.28 -5.26 -18.69
C LEU A 170 10.34 -6.03 -17.77
N TYR A 171 9.04 -6.13 -18.10
CA TYR A 171 8.08 -6.94 -17.34
C TYR A 171 8.39 -8.43 -17.44
N ARG A 172 8.82 -8.91 -18.60
CA ARG A 172 9.27 -10.30 -18.76
C ARG A 172 10.47 -10.58 -17.86
N LEU A 173 11.47 -9.72 -17.90
CA LEU A 173 12.68 -9.83 -17.04
C LEU A 173 12.33 -9.81 -15.56
N ALA A 174 11.48 -8.89 -15.11
CA ALA A 174 11.07 -8.81 -13.71
C ALA A 174 10.30 -10.07 -13.25
N ARG A 175 9.46 -10.63 -14.12
CA ARG A 175 8.73 -11.88 -13.85
C ARG A 175 9.68 -13.07 -13.73
N GLU A 176 10.66 -13.20 -14.61
CA GLU A 176 11.65 -14.27 -14.54
C GLU A 176 12.54 -14.13 -13.28
N ALA A 177 12.99 -12.90 -12.99
CA ALA A 177 13.70 -12.62 -11.75
C ALA A 177 12.86 -13.05 -10.53
N ARG A 178 11.57 -12.69 -10.47
CA ARG A 178 10.68 -13.07 -9.36
C ARG A 178 10.56 -14.58 -9.20
N LYS A 179 10.46 -15.33 -10.30
CA LYS A 179 10.37 -16.80 -10.26
C LYS A 179 11.63 -17.45 -9.71
N LEU A 180 12.79 -17.03 -10.21
CA LEU A 180 14.08 -17.64 -9.84
C LEU A 180 14.55 -17.24 -8.45
N LEU A 181 14.19 -16.05 -7.97
CA LEU A 181 14.49 -15.61 -6.60
C LEU A 181 13.55 -16.22 -5.55
N LYS A 182 12.51 -16.97 -5.96
CA LYS A 182 11.58 -17.63 -5.02
C LYS A 182 12.33 -18.67 -4.19
N GLY A 183 12.37 -18.45 -2.87
CA GLY A 183 13.01 -19.36 -1.91
C GLY A 183 14.54 -19.24 -1.79
N MET A 184 15.18 -18.35 -2.55
CA MET A 184 16.63 -18.11 -2.43
C MET A 184 16.97 -17.00 -1.43
N VAL A 185 16.15 -15.97 -1.38
CA VAL A 185 16.31 -14.81 -0.49
C VAL A 185 14.91 -14.32 -0.13
N PRO A 186 14.69 -13.77 1.06
CA PRO A 186 13.39 -13.25 1.46
C PRO A 186 13.06 -11.93 0.70
N ILE A 187 12.92 -12.06 -0.62
CA ILE A 187 12.51 -11.00 -1.53
C ILE A 187 10.99 -11.04 -1.66
N VAL A 188 10.34 -9.97 -1.24
CA VAL A 188 8.87 -9.88 -1.25
C VAL A 188 8.30 -9.61 -2.63
N ARG A 189 9.01 -8.84 -3.47
CA ARG A 189 8.58 -8.50 -4.84
C ARG A 189 9.73 -8.00 -5.71
N VAL A 190 9.53 -8.07 -7.02
CA VAL A 190 10.36 -7.40 -8.03
C VAL A 190 9.51 -6.35 -8.71
N VAL A 191 10.00 -5.13 -8.80
CA VAL A 191 9.29 -3.99 -9.40
C VAL A 191 9.98 -3.57 -10.69
N ALA A 192 9.25 -3.58 -11.78
CA ALA A 192 9.70 -3.01 -13.04
C ALA A 192 9.42 -1.51 -13.06
N CYS A 193 10.45 -0.70 -13.30
CA CYS A 193 10.41 0.76 -13.33
C CYS A 193 10.87 1.28 -14.71
N PRO A 194 9.98 1.33 -15.71
CA PRO A 194 10.29 2.00 -16.96
C PRO A 194 10.56 3.48 -16.72
N PHE A 195 11.52 4.05 -17.46
CA PHE A 195 11.82 5.47 -17.39
C PHE A 195 12.12 6.05 -18.78
N VAL A 196 12.05 7.36 -18.88
CA VAL A 196 12.32 8.15 -20.10
C VAL A 196 13.24 9.32 -19.79
N GLY A 197 13.68 10.03 -20.82
CA GLY A 197 14.49 11.24 -20.70
C GLY A 197 15.91 11.06 -21.18
N GLN A 198 16.77 11.99 -20.78
CA GLN A 198 18.19 12.03 -21.18
C GLN A 198 19.06 12.21 -19.94
N SER A 199 20.36 11.97 -20.08
CA SER A 199 21.33 12.13 -18.98
C SER A 199 21.14 13.45 -18.24
N GLY A 200 20.99 13.38 -16.92
CA GLY A 200 20.68 14.50 -16.03
C GLY A 200 19.20 14.85 -15.88
N LYS A 201 18.28 14.25 -16.66
CA LYS A 201 16.82 14.49 -16.62
C LYS A 201 16.02 13.21 -16.90
N PHE A 202 16.34 12.13 -16.19
CA PHE A 202 15.56 10.89 -16.28
C PHE A 202 14.33 10.99 -15.37
N THR A 203 13.20 10.45 -15.84
CA THR A 203 11.94 10.41 -15.09
C THR A 203 11.30 9.04 -15.25
N ALA A 204 10.94 8.41 -14.13
CA ALA A 204 10.16 7.17 -14.16
C ALA A 204 8.77 7.44 -14.76
N THR A 205 8.27 6.47 -15.52
CA THR A 205 6.94 6.55 -16.13
C THR A 205 5.89 5.87 -15.27
N GLU A 206 4.62 6.11 -15.59
CA GLU A 206 3.49 5.44 -14.95
C GLU A 206 3.34 3.96 -15.33
N ARG A 207 4.21 3.45 -16.20
CA ARG A 207 4.25 2.05 -16.63
C ARG A 207 4.95 1.14 -15.63
N ARG A 208 4.99 1.52 -14.37
CA ARG A 208 5.47 0.66 -13.28
C ARG A 208 4.59 -0.58 -13.18
N ARG A 209 5.21 -1.74 -12.87
CA ARG A 209 4.54 -3.00 -12.56
C ARG A 209 5.23 -3.69 -11.40
N ASP A 210 4.44 -4.20 -10.47
CA ASP A 210 4.95 -4.94 -9.33
C ASP A 210 4.70 -6.45 -9.53
N PHE A 211 5.71 -7.28 -9.35
CA PHE A 211 5.66 -8.74 -9.42
C PHE A 211 5.89 -9.29 -8.02
N ALA A 212 4.80 -9.47 -7.27
CA ALA A 212 4.83 -9.98 -5.91
C ALA A 212 4.81 -11.51 -5.88
N VAL A 213 5.12 -12.09 -4.72
CA VAL A 213 4.76 -13.49 -4.43
C VAL A 213 3.24 -13.58 -4.28
N GLU A 214 2.69 -14.75 -4.62
CA GLU A 214 1.29 -15.02 -4.33
C GLU A 214 1.09 -15.18 -2.83
N PRO A 215 -0.07 -14.75 -2.28
CA PRO A 215 -0.42 -15.07 -0.91
C PRO A 215 -0.34 -16.59 -0.67
N PRO A 216 0.32 -17.05 0.39
CA PRO A 216 0.50 -18.48 0.64
C PRO A 216 -0.82 -19.21 0.95
N GLY A 217 -1.82 -18.50 1.44
CA GLY A 217 -3.16 -19.01 1.75
C GLY A 217 -4.28 -18.25 1.06
N LEU A 218 -5.51 -18.58 1.40
CA LEU A 218 -6.69 -17.88 0.91
C LEU A 218 -6.86 -16.55 1.63
N THR A 219 -7.17 -15.52 0.86
CA THR A 219 -7.41 -14.17 1.36
C THR A 219 -8.89 -13.81 1.24
N LEU A 220 -9.30 -12.67 1.80
CA LEU A 220 -10.63 -12.08 1.61
C LEU A 220 -11.03 -12.06 0.13
N LEU A 221 -10.10 -11.73 -0.77
CA LEU A 221 -10.37 -11.63 -2.19
C LEU A 221 -10.79 -12.98 -2.78
N ASP A 222 -10.15 -14.06 -2.36
CA ASP A 222 -10.51 -15.43 -2.77
C ASP A 222 -11.90 -15.81 -2.24
N HIS A 223 -12.18 -15.51 -0.96
CA HIS A 223 -13.47 -15.81 -0.34
C HIS A 223 -14.62 -15.02 -0.97
N LEU A 224 -14.41 -13.74 -1.26
CA LEU A 224 -15.40 -12.91 -1.98
C LEU A 224 -15.64 -13.41 -3.41
N SER A 225 -14.59 -13.76 -4.13
CA SER A 225 -14.70 -14.34 -5.48
C SER A 225 -15.53 -15.63 -5.48
N ARG A 226 -15.28 -16.51 -4.49
CA ARG A 226 -16.07 -17.75 -4.30
C ARG A 226 -17.53 -17.47 -3.93
N ALA A 227 -17.80 -16.38 -3.22
CA ALA A 227 -19.14 -15.92 -2.90
C ALA A 227 -19.80 -15.14 -4.06
N SER A 228 -19.21 -15.18 -5.27
CA SER A 228 -19.69 -14.46 -6.46
C SER A 228 -19.82 -12.94 -6.26
N GLN A 229 -18.99 -12.38 -5.38
CA GLN A 229 -18.86 -10.94 -5.20
C GLN A 229 -17.84 -10.39 -6.20
N LEU A 230 -18.08 -9.19 -6.70
CA LEU A 230 -17.09 -8.48 -7.51
C LEU A 230 -15.98 -7.97 -6.62
N VAL A 231 -14.74 -8.14 -7.04
CA VAL A 231 -13.54 -7.57 -6.40
C VAL A 231 -12.79 -6.74 -7.43
N ILE A 232 -12.84 -5.43 -7.27
CA ILE A 232 -12.15 -4.49 -8.16
C ILE A 232 -10.93 -3.97 -7.43
N GLY A 233 -9.74 -4.31 -7.94
CA GLY A 233 -8.47 -3.80 -7.43
C GLY A 233 -8.06 -2.54 -8.18
N VAL A 234 -7.85 -1.43 -7.47
CA VAL A 234 -7.35 -0.16 -8.03
C VAL A 234 -5.98 0.16 -7.44
N GLY A 235 -5.08 0.71 -8.24
CA GLY A 235 -3.70 0.94 -7.83
C GLY A 235 -2.88 -0.35 -7.84
N LYS A 236 -2.11 -0.60 -6.79
CA LYS A 236 -1.21 -1.77 -6.66
C LYS A 236 -1.93 -3.07 -6.31
N VAL A 237 -3.22 -3.04 -5.97
CA VAL A 237 -3.93 -4.19 -5.37
C VAL A 237 -3.82 -5.45 -6.24
N GLY A 238 -4.08 -5.34 -7.55
CA GLY A 238 -3.95 -6.49 -8.44
C GLY A 238 -2.57 -7.14 -8.42
N ASP A 239 -1.53 -6.31 -8.41
CA ASP A 239 -0.13 -6.76 -8.39
C ASP A 239 0.26 -7.37 -7.03
N LEU A 240 -0.20 -6.80 -5.90
CA LEU A 240 0.10 -7.29 -4.54
C LEU A 240 -0.53 -8.66 -4.24
N PHE A 241 -1.62 -9.00 -4.90
CA PHE A 241 -2.27 -10.31 -4.80
C PHE A 241 -1.98 -11.22 -6.01
N SER A 242 -1.07 -10.82 -6.92
CA SER A 242 -0.78 -11.55 -8.16
C SER A 242 -2.03 -11.85 -8.99
N GLY A 243 -3.02 -10.96 -8.93
CA GLY A 243 -4.33 -11.09 -9.60
C GLY A 243 -5.29 -12.07 -8.94
N ARG A 244 -4.88 -12.78 -7.88
CA ARG A 244 -5.69 -13.82 -7.25
C ARG A 244 -6.90 -13.24 -6.51
N GLY A 245 -8.09 -13.75 -6.79
CA GLY A 245 -9.34 -13.28 -6.23
C GLY A 245 -9.83 -11.93 -6.77
N VAL A 246 -9.07 -11.27 -7.65
CA VAL A 246 -9.42 -9.97 -8.24
C VAL A 246 -10.20 -10.18 -9.54
N THR A 247 -11.43 -9.66 -9.60
CA THR A 247 -12.27 -9.71 -10.81
C THR A 247 -11.76 -8.79 -11.92
N ARG A 248 -11.33 -7.59 -11.53
CA ARG A 248 -10.77 -6.59 -12.44
C ARG A 248 -9.67 -5.79 -11.71
N SER A 249 -8.52 -5.63 -12.35
CA SER A 249 -7.44 -4.76 -11.89
C SER A 249 -7.33 -3.51 -12.75
N VAL A 250 -7.17 -2.36 -12.09
CA VAL A 250 -6.94 -1.04 -12.71
C VAL A 250 -5.66 -0.46 -12.12
N PRO A 251 -4.50 -0.71 -12.76
CA PRO A 251 -3.20 -0.25 -12.24
C PRO A 251 -3.06 1.25 -12.47
N LEU A 252 -3.07 2.01 -11.38
CA LEU A 252 -2.87 3.46 -11.32
C LEU A 252 -1.86 3.77 -10.22
N PHE A 253 -1.00 4.75 -10.45
CA PHE A 253 0.13 5.05 -9.56
C PHE A 253 0.17 6.51 -9.10
N GLN A 254 -0.91 7.26 -9.34
CA GLN A 254 -1.13 8.61 -8.83
C GLN A 254 -2.40 8.64 -7.97
N ALA A 255 -2.31 9.24 -6.79
CA ALA A 255 -3.42 9.23 -5.83
C ALA A 255 -4.70 9.86 -6.40
N GLU A 256 -4.57 10.96 -7.15
CA GLU A 256 -5.70 11.64 -7.79
C GLU A 256 -6.40 10.73 -8.80
N ALA A 257 -5.64 10.06 -9.69
CA ALA A 257 -6.18 9.14 -10.67
C ALA A 257 -6.88 7.93 -10.01
N VAL A 258 -6.32 7.43 -8.89
CA VAL A 258 -6.97 6.36 -8.10
C VAL A 258 -8.30 6.85 -7.53
N MET A 259 -8.35 8.04 -6.94
CA MET A 259 -9.58 8.61 -6.39
C MET A 259 -10.64 8.84 -7.46
N ASP A 260 -10.26 9.36 -8.63
CA ASP A 260 -11.17 9.59 -9.75
C ASP A 260 -11.76 8.27 -10.27
N GLU A 261 -10.94 7.23 -10.42
CA GLU A 261 -11.42 5.91 -10.84
C GLU A 261 -12.36 5.30 -9.80
N VAL A 262 -12.04 5.41 -8.50
CA VAL A 262 -12.91 4.93 -7.41
C VAL A 262 -14.28 5.62 -7.46
N VAL A 263 -14.33 6.94 -7.57
CA VAL A 263 -15.59 7.69 -7.73
C VAL A 263 -16.33 7.26 -8.98
N GLY A 264 -15.64 7.11 -10.10
CA GLY A 264 -16.23 6.65 -11.37
C GLY A 264 -16.83 5.24 -11.30
N MET A 265 -16.34 4.41 -10.37
CA MET A 265 -16.84 3.02 -10.18
C MET A 265 -18.22 2.95 -9.51
N PHE A 266 -18.69 3.99 -8.81
CA PHE A 266 -19.99 3.99 -8.17
C PHE A 266 -21.16 3.78 -9.14
N SER A 267 -20.99 4.17 -10.40
CA SER A 267 -21.96 3.93 -11.46
C SER A 267 -21.83 2.56 -12.12
N LYS A 268 -20.67 1.91 -12.01
CA LYS A 268 -20.31 0.68 -12.76
C LYS A 268 -20.34 -0.58 -11.90
N VAL A 269 -20.09 -0.46 -10.59
CA VAL A 269 -19.98 -1.57 -9.67
C VAL A 269 -21.16 -1.56 -8.70
N PRO A 270 -22.20 -2.37 -8.93
CA PRO A 270 -23.44 -2.32 -8.14
C PRO A 270 -23.27 -2.97 -6.76
N ARG A 271 -22.34 -3.92 -6.60
CA ARG A 271 -22.09 -4.67 -5.36
C ARG A 271 -20.67 -5.23 -5.31
N GLY A 272 -20.20 -5.58 -4.11
CA GLY A 272 -18.89 -6.20 -3.89
C GLY A 272 -17.88 -5.25 -3.28
N LEU A 273 -16.61 -5.53 -3.46
CA LEU A 273 -15.48 -4.79 -2.90
C LEU A 273 -14.77 -3.96 -4.00
N ILE A 274 -14.64 -2.67 -3.77
CA ILE A 274 -13.68 -1.80 -4.47
C ILE A 274 -12.51 -1.60 -3.51
N TYR A 275 -11.38 -2.21 -3.80
CA TYR A 275 -10.17 -2.16 -2.99
C TYR A 275 -9.13 -1.29 -3.69
N ALA A 276 -8.85 -0.13 -3.13
CA ALA A 276 -7.92 0.83 -3.72
C ALA A 276 -6.68 1.02 -2.84
N SER A 277 -5.50 0.96 -3.44
CA SER A 277 -4.23 1.34 -2.81
C SER A 277 -3.81 2.70 -3.36
N LEU A 278 -3.72 3.70 -2.46
CA LEU A 278 -3.35 5.06 -2.80
C LEU A 278 -1.88 5.33 -2.47
N PRO A 279 -1.07 5.71 -3.45
CA PRO A 279 0.31 6.14 -3.20
C PRO A 279 0.29 7.51 -2.52
N VAL A 280 0.68 7.57 -1.24
CA VAL A 280 0.70 8.81 -0.45
C VAL A 280 2.13 9.29 -0.27
N ILE A 281 3.01 8.38 0.09
CA ILE A 281 4.39 8.72 0.46
C ILE A 281 5.23 9.07 -0.76
N ASN A 282 5.91 10.22 -0.66
CA ASN A 282 6.88 10.71 -1.63
C ASN A 282 8.17 11.08 -0.87
N PRO A 283 9.37 10.91 -1.45
CA PRO A 283 10.62 11.41 -0.87
C PRO A 283 10.58 12.90 -0.53
N ASP A 284 9.89 13.68 -1.34
CA ASP A 284 9.57 15.07 -1.00
C ASP A 284 8.37 15.15 -0.08
N LEU A 285 8.59 15.61 1.15
CA LEU A 285 7.57 15.69 2.19
C LEU A 285 6.46 16.69 1.87
N GLN A 286 6.75 17.74 1.13
CA GLN A 286 5.72 18.70 0.70
C GLN A 286 4.76 18.04 -0.30
N THR A 287 5.29 17.21 -1.18
CA THR A 287 4.47 16.39 -2.08
C THR A 287 3.59 15.41 -1.29
N THR A 288 4.13 14.75 -0.25
CA THR A 288 3.33 13.88 0.63
C THR A 288 2.19 14.64 1.30
N VAL A 289 2.48 15.81 1.88
CA VAL A 289 1.47 16.68 2.53
C VAL A 289 0.40 17.12 1.52
N SER A 290 0.81 17.59 0.35
CA SER A 290 -0.12 18.02 -0.69
C SER A 290 -1.00 16.88 -1.21
N THR A 291 -0.44 15.68 -1.34
CA THR A 291 -1.18 14.46 -1.73
C THR A 291 -2.25 14.11 -0.68
N LEU A 292 -1.90 14.11 0.62
CA LEU A 292 -2.88 13.88 1.69
C LEU A 292 -4.01 14.92 1.65
N GLN A 293 -3.69 16.19 1.44
CA GLN A 293 -4.70 17.26 1.32
C GLN A 293 -5.56 17.12 0.06
N GLN A 294 -5.03 16.61 -1.04
CA GLN A 294 -5.80 16.30 -2.24
C GLN A 294 -6.77 15.14 -1.97
N ILE A 295 -6.30 14.06 -1.36
CA ILE A 295 -7.14 12.94 -0.95
C ILE A 295 -8.24 13.43 -0.01
N ASP A 296 -7.91 14.23 1.00
CA ASP A 296 -8.88 14.78 1.95
C ASP A 296 -10.03 15.53 1.23
N ARG A 297 -9.69 16.42 0.29
CA ARG A 297 -10.72 17.13 -0.49
C ARG A 297 -11.61 16.18 -1.28
N ARG A 298 -11.04 15.13 -1.89
CA ARG A 298 -11.79 14.15 -2.70
C ARG A 298 -12.62 13.18 -1.85
N LEU A 299 -12.32 13.05 -0.54
CA LEU A 299 -13.15 12.23 0.37
C LEU A 299 -14.58 12.76 0.45
N ARG A 300 -14.78 14.07 0.37
CA ARG A 300 -16.12 14.66 0.37
C ARG A 300 -16.94 14.19 -0.83
N ASP A 301 -16.39 14.27 -2.04
CA ASP A 301 -17.07 13.80 -3.26
C ASP A 301 -17.43 12.32 -3.16
N LEU A 302 -16.51 11.53 -2.58
CA LEU A 302 -16.72 10.10 -2.38
C LEU A 302 -17.85 9.83 -1.37
N GLN A 303 -17.85 10.54 -0.22
CA GLN A 303 -18.91 10.42 0.79
C GLN A 303 -20.29 10.80 0.24
N GLU A 304 -20.37 11.89 -0.53
CA GLU A 304 -21.60 12.35 -1.19
C GLU A 304 -22.11 11.35 -2.25
N SER A 305 -21.23 10.53 -2.81
CA SER A 305 -21.56 9.47 -3.79
C SER A 305 -22.08 8.18 -3.15
N LEU A 306 -21.94 8.00 -1.83
CA LEU A 306 -22.36 6.80 -1.11
C LEU A 306 -23.89 6.66 -1.14
N LYS A 307 -24.37 5.47 -1.51
CA LYS A 307 -25.79 5.10 -1.50
C LYS A 307 -26.12 4.26 -0.27
N VAL A 308 -27.39 4.12 0.01
CA VAL A 308 -27.89 3.20 1.04
C VAL A 308 -27.38 1.79 0.76
N GLY A 309 -26.60 1.24 1.69
CA GLY A 309 -25.92 -0.05 1.57
C GLY A 309 -24.45 0.04 1.19
N ASP A 310 -23.93 1.23 0.91
CA ASP A 310 -22.49 1.45 0.70
C ASP A 310 -21.79 1.73 2.03
N VAL A 311 -20.55 1.28 2.12
CA VAL A 311 -19.61 1.57 3.23
C VAL A 311 -18.28 2.02 2.65
N LEU A 312 -17.75 3.10 3.18
CA LEU A 312 -16.39 3.57 2.94
C LEU A 312 -15.53 3.26 4.15
N ILE A 313 -14.40 2.62 3.91
CA ILE A 313 -13.38 2.31 4.92
C ILE A 313 -12.05 2.90 4.46
N ILE A 314 -11.35 3.58 5.37
CA ILE A 314 -10.05 4.19 5.11
C ILE A 314 -9.08 3.68 6.16
N THR A 315 -7.91 3.18 5.72
CA THR A 315 -6.85 2.68 6.59
C THR A 315 -5.47 2.90 5.94
N GLY A 316 -4.40 2.46 6.59
CA GLY A 316 -3.06 2.33 6.02
C GLY A 316 -2.61 0.87 5.96
N ASP A 317 -1.50 0.60 5.31
CA ASP A 317 -0.89 -0.73 5.23
C ASP A 317 0.37 -0.88 6.12
N HIS A 318 0.99 0.23 6.49
CA HIS A 318 2.13 0.38 7.41
C HIS A 318 2.36 1.86 7.71
N GLY A 319 3.37 2.20 8.49
CA GLY A 319 3.88 3.55 8.62
C GLY A 319 5.07 3.84 7.68
N PHE A 320 5.45 5.10 7.57
CA PHE A 320 6.64 5.55 6.85
C PHE A 320 7.24 6.79 7.54
N ASP A 321 8.04 6.58 8.57
CA ASP A 321 8.63 7.72 9.28
C ASP A 321 9.79 8.33 8.49
N CYS A 322 9.48 9.46 7.88
CA CYS A 322 10.38 10.24 7.03
C CYS A 322 11.42 11.06 7.78
N ALA A 323 11.29 11.22 9.10
CA ALA A 323 12.22 12.00 9.90
C ALA A 323 13.39 11.20 10.45
N ARG A 324 13.50 9.93 10.11
CA ARG A 324 14.61 9.06 10.50
C ARG A 324 15.85 9.31 9.63
N PRO A 325 17.05 9.05 10.15
CA PRO A 325 18.28 9.11 9.34
C PRO A 325 18.24 8.22 8.09
N ASN A 326 17.52 7.10 8.17
CA ASN A 326 17.25 6.19 7.06
C ASN A 326 15.72 6.03 6.93
N PRO A 327 15.04 6.92 6.20
CA PRO A 327 13.60 6.86 6.03
C PRO A 327 13.19 5.55 5.34
N GLY A 328 12.03 5.03 5.71
CA GLY A 328 11.53 3.77 5.18
C GLY A 328 10.26 3.34 5.88
N HIS A 329 9.74 2.18 5.48
CA HIS A 329 8.56 1.60 6.12
C HIS A 329 8.79 1.42 7.62
N SER A 330 7.80 1.76 8.43
CA SER A 330 7.83 1.65 9.88
C SER A 330 6.68 0.82 10.43
N ARG A 331 6.98 0.17 11.57
CA ARG A 331 6.07 -0.70 12.30
C ARG A 331 5.13 0.14 13.15
N GLU A 332 4.00 0.55 12.59
CA GLU A 332 3.04 1.47 13.22
C GLU A 332 1.62 0.93 13.21
N TYR A 333 0.82 1.39 14.16
CA TYR A 333 -0.63 1.36 14.04
C TYR A 333 -1.08 2.20 12.85
N VAL A 334 -2.21 1.83 12.26
CA VAL A 334 -2.86 2.59 11.19
C VAL A 334 -4.29 2.95 11.60
N PRO A 335 -4.89 4.03 11.05
CA PRO A 335 -6.27 4.37 11.35
C PRO A 335 -7.24 3.35 10.76
N CYS A 336 -8.41 3.21 11.39
CA CYS A 336 -9.59 2.55 10.85
C CYS A 336 -10.74 3.55 10.91
N LEU A 337 -11.04 4.18 9.77
CA LEU A 337 -12.12 5.15 9.65
C LEU A 337 -13.22 4.54 8.78
N VAL A 338 -14.44 4.47 9.31
CA VAL A 338 -15.56 3.78 8.64
C VAL A 338 -16.76 4.70 8.59
N THR A 339 -17.35 4.88 7.41
CA THR A 339 -18.57 5.66 7.26
C THR A 339 -19.51 5.05 6.21
N GLY A 340 -20.78 5.36 6.32
CA GLY A 340 -21.80 4.95 5.37
C GLY A 340 -23.18 5.44 5.80
N PRO A 341 -24.14 5.59 4.86
CA PRO A 341 -25.45 6.21 5.16
C PRO A 341 -26.28 5.52 6.23
N ARG A 342 -26.00 4.24 6.53
CA ARG A 342 -26.73 3.44 7.53
C ARG A 342 -25.90 3.08 8.75
N LEU A 343 -24.66 3.50 8.82
CA LEU A 343 -23.80 3.23 9.96
C LEU A 343 -24.07 4.20 11.11
N ALA A 344 -23.82 3.74 12.33
CA ALA A 344 -23.75 4.60 13.50
C ALA A 344 -22.63 5.65 13.28
N ARG A 345 -22.76 6.80 13.96
CA ARG A 345 -21.80 7.91 13.88
C ARG A 345 -21.10 8.08 15.22
N GLY A 346 -19.83 8.47 15.18
CA GLY A 346 -19.06 8.77 16.39
C GLY A 346 -18.71 7.55 17.26
N VAL A 347 -18.82 6.33 16.72
CA VAL A 347 -18.48 5.11 17.46
C VAL A 347 -16.97 4.93 17.49
N ASN A 348 -16.42 4.75 18.69
CA ASN A 348 -15.03 4.37 18.87
C ASN A 348 -14.90 2.84 18.78
N LEU A 349 -14.27 2.35 17.73
CA LEU A 349 -14.02 0.92 17.49
C LEU A 349 -12.88 0.36 18.35
N GLY A 350 -12.20 1.22 19.12
CA GLY A 350 -11.05 0.86 19.94
C GLY A 350 -9.78 0.57 19.13
N THR A 351 -8.86 -0.14 19.79
CA THR A 351 -7.61 -0.61 19.18
C THR A 351 -7.73 -2.09 18.87
N ARG A 352 -7.59 -2.47 17.62
CA ARG A 352 -7.55 -3.85 17.17
C ARG A 352 -6.10 -4.33 17.08
N SER A 353 -5.84 -5.52 17.59
CA SER A 353 -4.47 -6.08 17.58
C SER A 353 -4.00 -6.53 16.21
N THR A 354 -4.93 -6.74 15.27
CA THR A 354 -4.65 -7.22 13.92
C THR A 354 -5.53 -6.53 12.89
N ALA A 355 -4.94 -6.17 11.75
CA ALA A 355 -5.68 -5.66 10.61
C ALA A 355 -6.54 -6.76 9.92
N ALA A 356 -6.34 -8.03 10.27
CA ALA A 356 -7.17 -9.14 9.78
C ALA A 356 -8.64 -9.02 10.24
N ASP A 357 -8.89 -8.32 11.36
CA ASP A 357 -10.24 -8.00 11.84
C ASP A 357 -11.05 -7.23 10.79
N LEU A 358 -10.38 -6.34 10.05
CA LEU A 358 -11.00 -5.60 8.96
C LEU A 358 -11.39 -6.54 7.80
N GLY A 359 -10.49 -7.45 7.43
CA GLY A 359 -10.78 -8.46 6.40
C GLY A 359 -11.98 -9.34 6.78
N GLN A 360 -12.03 -9.80 8.04
CA GLN A 360 -13.14 -10.61 8.55
C GLN A 360 -14.45 -9.82 8.52
N THR A 361 -14.43 -8.55 8.94
CA THR A 361 -15.60 -7.66 8.93
C THR A 361 -16.14 -7.43 7.52
N ILE A 362 -15.26 -7.15 6.55
CA ILE A 362 -15.66 -6.99 5.13
C ILE A 362 -16.22 -8.31 4.58
N GLY A 363 -15.58 -9.44 4.89
CA GLY A 363 -16.02 -10.76 4.47
C GLY A 363 -17.43 -11.07 4.93
N GLU A 364 -17.70 -10.89 6.22
CA GLU A 364 -19.01 -11.09 6.82
C GLU A 364 -20.07 -10.15 6.22
N ALA A 365 -19.76 -8.86 6.11
CA ALA A 365 -20.67 -7.85 5.57
C ALA A 365 -21.09 -8.14 4.11
N LEU A 366 -20.24 -8.77 3.31
CA LEU A 366 -20.49 -9.15 1.91
C LEU A 366 -20.86 -10.62 1.74
N GLY A 367 -21.06 -11.37 2.84
CA GLY A 367 -21.55 -12.75 2.82
C GLY A 367 -20.50 -13.79 2.39
N ALA A 368 -19.22 -13.51 2.60
CA ALA A 368 -18.15 -14.49 2.41
C ALA A 368 -18.09 -15.48 3.60
N THR A 369 -17.47 -16.62 3.38
CA THR A 369 -17.18 -17.57 4.45
C THR A 369 -16.12 -16.99 5.41
N ARG A 370 -16.17 -17.41 6.68
CA ARG A 370 -15.20 -16.96 7.71
C ARG A 370 -13.76 -17.16 7.25
N LEU A 371 -12.94 -16.14 7.47
CA LEU A 371 -11.50 -16.17 7.22
C LEU A 371 -10.76 -16.88 8.37
N PRO A 372 -9.55 -17.38 8.13
CA PRO A 372 -8.75 -18.05 9.17
C PRO A 372 -8.34 -17.12 10.33
N TRP A 373 -8.13 -15.84 10.05
CA TRP A 373 -7.68 -14.83 11.02
C TRP A 373 -8.66 -13.67 11.10
N GLY A 374 -8.61 -13.03 12.27
CA GLY A 374 -9.40 -11.84 12.56
C GLY A 374 -10.78 -12.13 13.16
N ASP A 375 -11.27 -11.16 13.89
CA ASP A 375 -12.61 -11.14 14.47
C ASP A 375 -13.39 -9.94 13.93
N SER A 376 -14.59 -10.21 13.43
CA SER A 376 -15.46 -9.16 12.90
C SER A 376 -15.89 -8.18 13.98
N PHE A 377 -15.97 -6.92 13.62
CA PHE A 377 -16.55 -5.85 14.44
C PHE A 377 -17.79 -5.22 13.77
N LEU A 378 -18.50 -6.01 12.97
CA LEU A 378 -19.67 -5.55 12.22
C LEU A 378 -20.81 -5.07 13.14
N ASP A 379 -20.90 -5.65 14.32
CA ASP A 379 -21.94 -5.34 15.33
C ASP A 379 -21.47 -4.31 16.40
N ALA A 380 -20.30 -3.67 16.19
CA ALA A 380 -19.71 -2.74 17.15
C ALA A 380 -20.37 -1.34 17.13
#